data_85efa8bb423454c05155d211fc55d6e5
#
_entry.id   85efa8bb423454c05155d211fc55d6e5
#
_cell.length_a   1.000
_cell.length_b   1.000
_cell.length_c   1.000
_cell.angle_alpha   90.00
_cell.angle_beta   90.00
_cell.angle_gamma   90.00
#
_symmetry.space_group_name_H-M   'P 1'
#
loop_
_entity.id
_entity.type
_entity.pdbx_description
1 polymer ?
#
loop_
_entity_poly.entity_id
_entity_poly.type
_entity_poly.pdbx_seq_one_letter_code
_entity_poly.pdbx_strand_id
1 'polypeptide(L)'
;MKLKAAEKLCKASGCVRLFDEAAKEPVMSPEELLEMLTEEMDEDRVPTPPRQWISDGVACYPLDGLPYLDEESICAIFDIDAKKRDKLVVSHKGALPEGMDFTDVHQGDDRLEQLDFQMSLGGDELTLFRDSGGGLVVIKSAYRKPFEAWKECECFKRVDGAGRPYVAVMNGFVLRGLIYPYKIGEQLVETLGAVYNAAGVAAEQEKMKI
;
A
#
# COMPACT_ATOMS: atom_id res chain seq x y z
N MET A 1 3.00 -1.45 11.48
CA MET A 1 3.26 -0.22 10.68
C MET A 1 3.92 0.87 11.53
N LYS A 2 4.86 1.64 10.97
CA LYS A 2 5.48 2.80 11.64
C LYS A 2 4.59 4.03 11.50
N LEU A 3 3.70 4.25 12.45
CA LEU A 3 2.67 5.30 12.40
C LEU A 3 3.26 6.71 12.20
N LYS A 4 4.38 7.05 12.86
CA LYS A 4 5.08 8.34 12.65
C LYS A 4 5.56 8.57 11.21
N ALA A 5 5.86 7.50 10.47
CA ALA A 5 6.24 7.65 9.07
C ALA A 5 5.02 7.92 8.19
N ALA A 6 3.89 7.25 8.44
CA ALA A 6 2.62 7.52 7.78
C ALA A 6 2.13 8.95 8.08
N GLU A 7 2.22 9.40 9.35
CA GLU A 7 1.92 10.78 9.75
C GLU A 7 2.67 11.82 8.90
N LYS A 8 3.99 11.62 8.71
CA LYS A 8 4.80 12.55 7.89
C LYS A 8 4.34 12.61 6.44
N LEU A 9 3.97 11.46 5.86
CA LEU A 9 3.45 11.40 4.49
C LEU A 9 2.11 12.13 4.39
N CYS A 10 1.18 11.84 5.29
CA CYS A 10 -0.13 12.50 5.35
C CYS A 10 0.00 14.02 5.53
N LYS A 11 0.88 14.49 6.40
CA LYS A 11 1.13 15.93 6.58
C LYS A 11 1.75 16.57 5.34
N ALA A 12 2.66 15.88 4.67
CA ALA A 12 3.31 16.37 3.45
C ALA A 12 2.34 16.44 2.25
N SER A 13 1.41 15.49 2.15
CA SER A 13 0.39 15.47 1.09
C SER A 13 -0.79 16.42 1.37
N GLY A 14 -0.95 16.87 2.61
CA GLY A 14 -2.12 17.64 3.03
C GLY A 14 -3.40 16.81 3.17
N CYS A 15 -3.28 15.48 3.29
CA CYS A 15 -4.41 14.57 3.29
C CYS A 15 -4.24 13.42 4.27
N VAL A 16 -5.26 13.20 5.11
CA VAL A 16 -5.38 12.05 6.01
C VAL A 16 -6.75 11.43 5.79
N ARG A 17 -6.80 10.22 5.25
CA ARG A 17 -8.05 9.49 5.04
C ARG A 17 -8.01 8.18 5.81
N LEU A 18 -9.03 7.95 6.61
CA LEU A 18 -9.30 6.66 7.23
C LEU A 18 -10.34 5.91 6.40
N PHE A 19 -10.16 4.62 6.25
CA PHE A 19 -11.07 3.71 5.58
C PHE A 19 -11.32 2.51 6.47
N ASP A 20 -12.56 2.02 6.46
CA ASP A 20 -12.93 0.78 7.13
C ASP A 20 -13.01 -0.34 6.09
N GLU A 21 -12.30 -1.42 6.35
CA GLU A 21 -12.48 -2.65 5.60
C GLU A 21 -13.70 -3.36 6.20
N ALA A 22 -14.74 -3.59 5.40
CA ALA A 22 -15.89 -4.36 5.86
C ALA A 22 -15.42 -5.68 6.46
N ALA A 23 -15.97 -6.05 7.62
CA ALA A 23 -15.69 -7.34 8.21
C ALA A 23 -15.95 -8.40 7.13
N LYS A 24 -14.93 -9.17 6.78
CA LYS A 24 -15.10 -10.32 5.90
C LYS A 24 -16.07 -11.24 6.66
N GLU A 25 -17.30 -11.38 6.11
CA GLU A 25 -18.17 -12.43 6.63
C GLU A 25 -17.35 -13.73 6.53
N PRO A 26 -17.20 -14.48 7.62
CA PRO A 26 -16.52 -15.75 7.54
C PRO A 26 -17.25 -16.57 6.47
N VAL A 27 -16.51 -17.08 5.49
CA VAL A 27 -17.06 -18.05 4.53
C VAL A 27 -17.34 -19.31 5.36
N MET A 28 -18.52 -19.33 5.97
CA MET A 28 -18.96 -20.47 6.78
C MET A 28 -19.48 -21.53 5.85
N SER A 29 -19.10 -22.78 6.13
CA SER A 29 -19.73 -23.93 5.51
C SER A 29 -21.22 -23.97 5.89
N PRO A 30 -22.10 -24.62 5.10
CA PRO A 30 -23.51 -24.79 5.48
C PRO A 30 -23.69 -25.44 6.85
N GLU A 31 -22.76 -26.24 7.30
CA GLU A 31 -22.75 -26.94 8.60
C GLU A 31 -22.45 -25.96 9.73
N GLU A 32 -21.41 -25.10 9.57
CA GLU A 32 -21.07 -24.04 10.53
C GLU A 32 -22.18 -22.98 10.63
N LEU A 33 -22.87 -22.69 9.51
CA LEU A 33 -24.03 -21.81 9.49
C LEU A 33 -25.19 -22.39 10.28
N LEU A 34 -25.39 -23.72 10.18
CA LEU A 34 -26.47 -24.41 10.90
C LEU A 34 -26.13 -24.47 12.42
N GLU A 35 -24.87 -24.71 12.78
CA GLU A 35 -24.41 -24.68 14.16
C GLU A 35 -24.59 -23.29 14.79
N MET A 36 -24.25 -22.23 14.06
CA MET A 36 -24.42 -20.83 14.50
C MET A 36 -25.90 -20.43 14.65
N LEU A 37 -26.80 -21.00 13.83
CA LEU A 37 -28.26 -20.77 13.93
C LEU A 37 -28.89 -21.54 15.09
N THR A 38 -28.23 -22.59 15.61
CA THR A 38 -28.72 -23.41 16.71
C THR A 38 -28.09 -23.02 18.06
N GLU A 39 -26.94 -22.32 18.06
CA GLU A 39 -26.39 -21.72 19.28
C GLU A 39 -27.19 -20.45 19.60
N GLU A 40 -27.72 -20.35 20.83
CA GLU A 40 -28.30 -19.11 21.34
C GLU A 40 -27.24 -18.01 21.19
N MET A 41 -27.58 -16.96 20.43
CA MET A 41 -26.68 -15.81 20.21
C MET A 41 -26.23 -15.30 21.56
N ASP A 42 -24.94 -15.48 21.84
CA ASP A 42 -24.29 -14.92 23.03
C ASP A 42 -24.37 -13.39 22.89
N GLU A 43 -25.27 -12.77 23.64
CA GLU A 43 -25.53 -11.31 23.59
C GLU A 43 -24.27 -10.48 23.95
N ASP A 44 -23.25 -11.14 24.51
CA ASP A 44 -21.97 -10.54 24.93
C ASP A 44 -20.91 -10.55 23.81
N ARG A 45 -21.20 -11.00 22.62
CA ARG A 45 -20.24 -10.99 21.49
C ARG A 45 -20.04 -9.58 20.99
N VAL A 46 -19.06 -8.88 21.57
CA VAL A 46 -18.64 -7.55 21.09
C VAL A 46 -18.17 -7.69 19.63
N PRO A 47 -18.80 -7.03 18.68
CA PRO A 47 -18.40 -7.10 17.28
C PRO A 47 -16.92 -6.73 17.16
N THR A 48 -16.12 -7.57 16.51
CA THR A 48 -14.73 -7.22 16.22
C THR A 48 -14.74 -5.97 15.33
N PRO A 49 -14.08 -4.90 15.74
CA PRO A 49 -14.07 -3.69 14.92
C PRO A 49 -13.46 -3.99 13.54
N PRO A 50 -13.95 -3.36 12.48
CA PRO A 50 -13.42 -3.55 11.14
C PRO A 50 -11.94 -3.18 11.11
N ARG A 51 -11.18 -3.87 10.25
CA ARG A 51 -9.79 -3.49 9.96
C ARG A 51 -9.79 -2.10 9.34
N GLN A 52 -8.93 -1.23 9.82
CA GLN A 52 -8.82 0.13 9.31
C GLN A 52 -7.56 0.34 8.48
N TRP A 53 -7.67 1.25 7.55
CA TRP A 53 -6.58 1.70 6.69
C TRP A 53 -6.43 3.21 6.77
N ILE A 54 -5.19 3.69 6.70
CA ILE A 54 -4.87 5.11 6.59
C ILE A 54 -4.23 5.40 5.24
N SER A 55 -4.60 6.53 4.64
CA SER A 55 -4.09 6.95 3.33
C SER A 55 -3.77 8.44 3.31
N ASP A 56 -2.75 8.79 2.53
CA ASP A 56 -2.40 10.16 2.15
C ASP A 56 -2.92 10.55 0.75
N GLY A 57 -3.74 9.67 0.14
CA GLY A 57 -4.25 9.82 -1.22
C GLY A 57 -3.37 9.18 -2.30
N VAL A 58 -2.15 8.75 -1.97
CA VAL A 58 -1.22 8.04 -2.86
C VAL A 58 -0.94 6.63 -2.37
N ALA A 59 -0.83 6.44 -1.08
CA ALA A 59 -0.60 5.14 -0.47
C ALA A 59 -1.62 4.84 0.63
N CYS A 60 -1.92 3.56 0.82
CA CYS A 60 -2.78 3.05 1.88
C CYS A 60 -1.99 2.08 2.75
N TYR A 61 -2.15 2.17 4.07
CA TYR A 61 -1.47 1.32 5.05
C TYR A 61 -2.48 0.80 6.07
N PRO A 62 -2.44 -0.50 6.44
CA PRO A 62 -3.32 -1.03 7.48
C PRO A 62 -2.93 -0.48 8.86
N LEU A 63 -3.92 -0.21 9.69
CA LEU A 63 -3.75 0.23 11.08
C LEU A 63 -3.76 -0.96 12.06
N ASP A 64 -3.14 -2.08 11.63
CA ASP A 64 -3.11 -3.30 12.44
C ASP A 64 -2.50 -3.06 13.82
N GLY A 65 -3.15 -3.60 14.86
CA GLY A 65 -2.69 -3.50 16.26
C GLY A 65 -2.96 -2.15 16.93
N LEU A 66 -3.70 -1.25 16.27
CA LEU A 66 -4.19 -0.02 16.87
C LEU A 66 -5.67 -0.15 17.24
N PRO A 67 -6.15 0.60 18.24
CA PRO A 67 -7.58 0.70 18.50
C PRO A 67 -8.28 1.33 17.29
N TYR A 68 -9.59 1.16 17.21
CA TYR A 68 -10.38 1.84 16.19
C TYR A 68 -10.23 3.36 16.30
N LEU A 69 -9.92 4.01 15.18
CA LEU A 69 -9.66 5.45 15.12
C LEU A 69 -10.73 6.16 14.31
N ASP A 70 -11.19 7.26 14.83
CA ASP A 70 -12.03 8.24 14.13
C ASP A 70 -11.22 9.50 13.76
N GLU A 71 -11.89 10.51 13.19
CA GLU A 71 -11.24 11.76 12.80
C GLU A 71 -10.64 12.51 13.99
N GLU A 72 -11.26 12.46 15.17
CA GLU A 72 -10.79 13.15 16.36
C GLU A 72 -9.55 12.46 16.92
N SER A 73 -9.60 11.14 17.04
CA SER A 73 -8.49 10.32 17.51
C SER A 73 -7.26 10.47 16.62
N ILE A 74 -7.42 10.43 15.28
CA ILE A 74 -6.28 10.60 14.38
C ILE A 74 -5.74 12.02 14.40
N CYS A 75 -6.59 13.05 14.59
CA CYS A 75 -6.14 14.41 14.77
C CYS A 75 -5.33 14.58 16.06
N ALA A 76 -5.75 13.96 17.16
CA ALA A 76 -5.03 13.96 18.41
C ALA A 76 -3.67 13.25 18.30
N ILE A 77 -3.65 12.04 17.69
CA ILE A 77 -2.42 11.25 17.50
C ILE A 77 -1.40 11.98 16.60
N PHE A 78 -1.89 12.67 15.56
CA PHE A 78 -1.03 13.39 14.61
C PHE A 78 -0.78 14.85 15.01
N ASP A 79 -1.22 15.27 16.20
CA ASP A 79 -1.09 16.65 16.66
C ASP A 79 -1.59 17.66 15.60
N ILE A 80 -2.80 17.42 15.09
CA ILE A 80 -3.49 18.28 14.12
C ILE A 80 -4.45 19.18 14.88
N ASP A 81 -4.02 20.38 15.20
CA ASP A 81 -4.85 21.42 15.81
C ASP A 81 -5.78 22.10 14.79
N ALA A 82 -6.67 22.97 15.25
CA ALA A 82 -7.62 23.69 14.40
C ALA A 82 -6.94 24.48 13.26
N LYS A 83 -5.76 25.07 13.54
CA LYS A 83 -5.02 25.83 12.51
C LYS A 83 -4.40 24.93 11.43
N LYS A 84 -4.01 23.71 11.81
CA LYS A 84 -3.49 22.72 10.86
C LYS A 84 -4.62 22.07 10.05
N ARG A 85 -5.83 21.95 10.63
CA ARG A 85 -7.03 21.46 9.91
C ARG A 85 -7.40 22.31 8.70
N ASP A 86 -7.13 23.61 8.71
CA ASP A 86 -7.36 24.48 7.54
C ASP A 86 -6.51 24.11 6.32
N LYS A 87 -5.40 23.39 6.53
CA LYS A 87 -4.45 22.98 5.50
C LYS A 87 -4.42 21.48 5.23
N LEU A 88 -5.14 20.70 6.03
CA LEU A 88 -5.15 19.24 6.00
C LEU A 88 -6.59 18.76 5.82
N VAL A 89 -6.84 17.98 4.78
CA VAL A 89 -8.11 17.27 4.62
C VAL A 89 -8.06 16.01 5.49
N VAL A 90 -8.80 16.01 6.60
CA VAL A 90 -8.99 14.81 7.44
C VAL A 90 -10.38 14.27 7.16
N SER A 91 -10.50 13.00 6.85
CA SER A 91 -11.78 12.36 6.60
C SER A 91 -11.77 10.89 6.96
N HIS A 92 -12.90 10.41 7.47
CA HIS A 92 -13.17 8.99 7.69
C HIS A 92 -14.22 8.51 6.69
N LYS A 93 -13.92 7.45 6.00
CA LYS A 93 -14.80 6.79 5.03
C LYS A 93 -15.16 5.42 5.56
N GLY A 94 -16.44 5.14 5.66
CA GLY A 94 -16.95 3.85 6.16
C GLY A 94 -16.73 2.68 5.19
N ALA A 95 -16.02 2.89 4.07
CA ALA A 95 -15.70 1.86 3.10
C ALA A 95 -14.33 2.11 2.46
N LEU A 96 -13.71 1.04 1.97
CA LEU A 96 -12.48 1.09 1.18
C LEU A 96 -12.70 1.84 -0.14
N PRO A 97 -11.64 2.45 -0.73
CA PRO A 97 -11.72 3.06 -2.05
C PRO A 97 -12.17 2.05 -3.11
N GLU A 98 -13.15 2.46 -3.92
CA GLU A 98 -13.61 1.63 -5.03
C GLU A 98 -12.49 1.37 -6.06
N GLY A 99 -12.54 0.18 -6.66
CA GLY A 99 -11.67 -0.21 -7.76
C GLY A 99 -10.28 -0.69 -7.35
N MET A 100 -9.85 -0.54 -6.09
CA MET A 100 -8.62 -1.14 -5.58
C MET A 100 -8.94 -2.47 -4.89
N ASP A 101 -8.05 -3.44 -5.06
CA ASP A 101 -8.18 -4.74 -4.39
C ASP A 101 -7.33 -4.77 -3.12
N PHE A 102 -8.00 -4.87 -1.98
CA PHE A 102 -7.40 -4.96 -0.63
C PHE A 102 -7.29 -6.41 -0.14
N THR A 103 -7.51 -7.39 -1.02
CA THR A 103 -7.36 -8.81 -0.65
C THR A 103 -5.91 -9.21 -0.49
N ASP A 104 -5.67 -10.16 0.41
CA ASP A 104 -4.35 -10.73 0.63
C ASP A 104 -3.85 -11.55 -0.57
N VAL A 105 -4.77 -12.12 -1.35
CA VAL A 105 -4.45 -12.91 -2.54
C VAL A 105 -5.24 -12.37 -3.72
N HIS A 106 -4.55 -12.06 -4.80
CA HIS A 106 -5.17 -11.59 -6.04
C HIS A 106 -4.71 -12.43 -7.22
N GLN A 107 -5.68 -12.93 -8.01
CA GLN A 107 -5.37 -13.62 -9.26
C GLN A 107 -4.86 -12.61 -10.28
N GLY A 108 -3.63 -12.79 -10.74
CA GLY A 108 -2.98 -11.87 -11.68
C GLY A 108 -1.98 -10.91 -11.03
N ASP A 109 -1.59 -11.17 -9.79
CA ASP A 109 -0.46 -10.48 -9.16
C ASP A 109 0.80 -10.69 -9.99
N ASP A 110 1.37 -9.60 -10.52
CA ASP A 110 2.61 -9.58 -11.27
C ASP A 110 3.74 -9.16 -10.35
N ARG A 111 4.65 -10.08 -10.02
CA ARG A 111 5.73 -9.84 -9.08
C ARG A 111 6.70 -8.80 -9.62
N LEU A 112 6.98 -7.80 -8.80
CA LEU A 112 7.89 -6.73 -9.10
C LEU A 112 9.29 -7.03 -8.53
N GLU A 113 10.29 -6.97 -9.38
CA GLU A 113 11.70 -7.04 -8.98
C GLU A 113 12.21 -5.63 -8.66
N GLN A 114 12.64 -5.40 -7.42
CA GLN A 114 13.26 -4.12 -7.06
C GLN A 114 14.65 -4.03 -7.71
N LEU A 115 14.91 -2.92 -8.40
CA LEU A 115 16.20 -2.66 -9.00
C LEU A 115 17.14 -2.00 -7.98
N ASP A 116 18.41 -2.43 -7.97
CA ASP A 116 19.48 -1.84 -7.15
C ASP A 116 20.00 -0.51 -7.74
N PHE A 117 19.07 0.31 -8.17
CA PHE A 117 19.35 1.60 -8.77
C PHE A 117 18.65 2.70 -7.99
N GLN A 118 19.40 3.68 -7.54
CA GLN A 118 18.87 4.84 -6.84
C GLN A 118 18.74 6.01 -7.80
N MET A 119 17.60 6.63 -7.83
CA MET A 119 17.31 7.81 -8.64
C MET A 119 16.69 8.89 -7.78
N SER A 120 17.06 10.13 -8.05
CA SER A 120 16.39 11.30 -7.48
C SER A 120 15.82 12.17 -8.61
N LEU A 121 14.57 12.56 -8.48
CA LEU A 121 13.91 13.44 -9.44
C LEU A 121 13.12 14.52 -8.69
N GLY A 122 13.40 15.79 -8.98
CA GLY A 122 12.71 16.91 -8.35
C GLY A 122 12.86 16.98 -6.81
N GLY A 123 13.92 16.38 -6.26
CA GLY A 123 14.16 16.31 -4.82
C GLY A 123 13.55 15.08 -4.15
N ASP A 124 12.78 14.27 -4.88
CA ASP A 124 12.24 13.01 -4.39
C ASP A 124 13.22 11.86 -4.69
N GLU A 125 13.52 11.04 -3.69
CA GLU A 125 14.18 9.75 -3.90
C GLU A 125 13.17 8.75 -4.43
N LEU A 126 13.55 8.02 -5.48
CA LEU A 126 12.69 7.06 -6.17
C LEU A 126 13.23 5.64 -6.02
N THR A 127 12.32 4.70 -5.87
CA THR A 127 12.58 3.26 -5.92
C THR A 127 11.97 2.72 -7.21
N LEU A 128 12.79 1.99 -7.97
CA LEU A 128 12.41 1.44 -9.25
C LEU A 128 12.18 -0.06 -9.13
N PHE A 129 11.16 -0.53 -9.83
CA PHE A 129 10.84 -1.94 -9.97
C PHE A 129 10.69 -2.28 -11.45
N ARG A 130 10.92 -3.54 -11.76
CA ARG A 130 10.64 -4.14 -13.07
C ARG A 130 9.53 -5.16 -12.93
N ASP A 131 8.54 -5.10 -13.79
CA ASP A 131 7.49 -6.11 -13.92
C ASP A 131 7.95 -7.28 -14.82
N SER A 132 7.15 -8.35 -14.87
CA SER A 132 7.46 -9.55 -15.67
C SER A 132 7.53 -9.28 -17.17
N GLY A 133 6.86 -8.24 -17.66
CA GLY A 133 6.92 -7.77 -19.04
C GLY A 133 8.12 -6.87 -19.35
N GLY A 134 8.97 -6.58 -18.36
CA GLY A 134 10.11 -5.64 -18.49
C GLY A 134 9.74 -4.18 -18.34
N GLY A 135 8.47 -3.87 -18.01
CA GLY A 135 8.00 -2.52 -17.74
C GLY A 135 8.56 -1.99 -16.42
N LEU A 136 8.77 -0.67 -16.33
CA LEU A 136 9.22 -0.02 -15.10
C LEU A 136 8.04 0.53 -14.29
N VAL A 137 8.05 0.23 -12.99
CA VAL A 137 7.16 0.80 -12.00
C VAL A 137 8.00 1.57 -11.01
N VAL A 138 7.65 2.82 -10.75
CA VAL A 138 8.44 3.73 -9.91
C VAL A 138 7.59 4.23 -8.76
N ILE A 139 8.12 4.18 -7.53
CA ILE A 139 7.47 4.78 -6.36
C ILE A 139 8.42 5.78 -5.68
N LYS A 140 7.87 6.74 -4.94
CA LYS A 140 8.70 7.54 -4.03
C LYS A 140 9.20 6.65 -2.89
N SER A 141 10.50 6.65 -2.65
CA SER A 141 11.14 5.86 -1.58
C SER A 141 10.59 6.19 -0.20
N ALA A 142 10.03 7.38 -0.01
CA ALA A 142 9.38 7.79 1.22
C ALA A 142 8.20 6.88 1.61
N TYR A 143 7.47 6.34 0.62
CA TYR A 143 6.33 5.43 0.86
C TYR A 143 6.72 4.06 1.40
N ARG A 144 8.01 3.72 1.38
CA ARG A 144 8.54 2.50 2.01
C ARG A 144 8.69 2.62 3.53
N LYS A 145 8.82 3.86 4.03
CA LYS A 145 9.15 4.14 5.44
C LYS A 145 8.11 3.64 6.46
N PRO A 146 6.79 3.64 6.17
CA PRO A 146 5.79 3.09 7.09
C PRO A 146 5.90 1.58 7.31
N PHE A 147 6.49 0.82 6.41
CA PHE A 147 6.69 -0.61 6.58
C PHE A 147 7.82 -0.88 7.58
N GLU A 148 7.60 -1.79 8.53
CA GLU A 148 8.58 -2.13 9.55
C GLU A 148 9.74 -2.93 9.00
N ALA A 149 9.44 -3.89 8.15
CA ALA A 149 10.38 -4.84 7.58
C ALA A 149 10.31 -4.80 6.04
N TRP A 150 10.58 -3.66 5.42
CA TRP A 150 10.52 -3.50 3.96
C TRP A 150 11.31 -4.57 3.20
N LYS A 151 12.47 -4.97 3.73
CA LYS A 151 13.34 -5.97 3.08
C LYS A 151 12.71 -7.37 3.03
N GLU A 152 11.74 -7.64 3.89
CA GLU A 152 11.00 -8.90 3.95
C GLU A 152 9.71 -8.84 3.13
N CYS A 153 9.39 -7.67 2.56
CA CYS A 153 8.21 -7.49 1.75
C CYS A 153 8.49 -7.83 0.30
N GLU A 154 7.51 -8.44 -0.33
CA GLU A 154 7.42 -8.61 -1.78
C GLU A 154 6.45 -7.59 -2.35
N CYS A 155 6.75 -7.10 -3.53
CA CYS A 155 5.92 -6.13 -4.24
C CYS A 155 5.29 -6.77 -5.46
N PHE A 156 4.02 -6.46 -5.69
CA PHE A 156 3.27 -6.94 -6.84
C PHE A 156 2.58 -5.78 -7.55
N LYS A 157 2.53 -5.84 -8.85
CA LYS A 157 1.75 -4.91 -9.66
C LYS A 157 0.33 -5.42 -9.75
N ARG A 158 -0.61 -4.57 -9.36
CA ARG A 158 -2.05 -4.75 -9.55
C ARG A 158 -2.59 -3.61 -10.40
N VAL A 159 -3.80 -3.76 -10.90
CA VAL A 159 -4.48 -2.75 -11.72
C VAL A 159 -5.83 -2.44 -11.09
N ASP A 160 -6.15 -1.16 -10.93
CA ASP A 160 -7.44 -0.74 -10.40
C ASP A 160 -8.57 -0.85 -11.44
N GLY A 161 -9.82 -0.64 -11.02
CA GLY A 161 -10.99 -0.71 -11.89
C GLY A 161 -10.98 0.29 -13.07
N ALA A 162 -10.11 1.29 -13.04
CA ALA A 162 -9.89 2.26 -14.12
C ALA A 162 -8.68 1.91 -15.01
N GLY A 163 -8.07 0.75 -14.82
CA GLY A 163 -6.89 0.32 -15.58
C GLY A 163 -5.57 0.97 -15.13
N ARG A 164 -5.53 1.64 -13.97
CA ARG A 164 -4.32 2.27 -13.46
C ARG A 164 -3.51 1.30 -12.61
N PRO A 165 -2.20 1.14 -12.88
CA PRO A 165 -1.38 0.26 -12.07
C PRO A 165 -1.16 0.82 -10.67
N TYR A 166 -1.04 -0.08 -9.69
CA TYR A 166 -0.58 0.22 -8.34
C TYR A 166 0.27 -0.93 -7.80
N VAL A 167 1.05 -0.65 -6.75
CA VAL A 167 1.93 -1.61 -6.10
C VAL A 167 1.25 -2.14 -4.85
N ALA A 168 1.03 -3.43 -4.78
CA ALA A 168 0.65 -4.14 -3.56
C ALA A 168 1.91 -4.62 -2.85
N VAL A 169 2.04 -4.28 -1.57
CA VAL A 169 3.17 -4.65 -0.72
C VAL A 169 2.73 -5.75 0.22
N MET A 170 3.34 -6.92 0.08
CA MET A 170 3.02 -8.13 0.83
C MET A 170 4.14 -8.47 1.81
N ASN A 171 3.79 -9.03 2.97
CA ASN A 171 4.72 -9.73 3.85
C ASN A 171 4.17 -11.14 4.07
N GLY A 172 4.82 -12.13 3.45
CA GLY A 172 4.24 -13.44 3.28
C GLY A 172 2.92 -13.35 2.50
N PHE A 173 1.85 -13.88 3.07
CA PHE A 173 0.52 -13.87 2.45
C PHE A 173 -0.37 -12.70 2.92
N VAL A 174 0.17 -11.72 3.64
CA VAL A 174 -0.62 -10.62 4.22
C VAL A 174 -0.32 -9.32 3.50
N LEU A 175 -1.37 -8.65 3.01
CA LEU A 175 -1.27 -7.32 2.41
C LEU A 175 -0.91 -6.28 3.50
N ARG A 176 0.19 -5.57 3.28
CA ARG A 176 0.74 -4.56 4.19
C ARG A 176 0.58 -3.14 3.69
N GLY A 177 0.21 -2.96 2.43
CA GLY A 177 -0.08 -1.63 1.89
C GLY A 177 -0.23 -1.63 0.39
N LEU A 178 -0.78 -0.53 -0.10
CA LEU A 178 -0.98 -0.26 -1.52
C LEU A 178 -0.37 1.11 -1.83
N ILE A 179 0.36 1.24 -2.96
CA ILE A 179 1.05 2.46 -3.33
C ILE A 179 0.81 2.74 -4.81
N TYR A 180 0.27 3.92 -5.14
CA TYR A 180 0.24 4.36 -6.54
C TYR A 180 1.64 4.75 -7.02
N PRO A 181 2.01 4.36 -8.25
CA PRO A 181 3.28 4.73 -8.84
C PRO A 181 3.46 6.25 -8.97
N TYR A 182 4.69 6.67 -8.89
CA TYR A 182 5.10 8.03 -9.22
C TYR A 182 4.95 8.25 -10.73
N LYS A 183 4.21 9.27 -11.11
CA LYS A 183 4.01 9.59 -12.53
C LYS A 183 5.28 10.20 -13.10
N ILE A 184 5.97 9.46 -13.92
CA ILE A 184 7.08 9.95 -14.75
C ILE A 184 6.66 9.90 -16.21
N GLY A 185 7.20 10.81 -17.03
CA GLY A 185 6.89 10.82 -18.46
C GLY A 185 7.35 9.54 -19.15
N GLU A 186 6.60 9.04 -20.11
CA GLU A 186 6.87 7.80 -20.84
C GLU A 186 8.28 7.78 -21.43
N GLN A 187 8.73 8.89 -22.02
CA GLN A 187 10.07 9.02 -22.57
C GLN A 187 11.19 8.79 -21.54
N LEU A 188 10.98 9.20 -20.27
CA LEU A 188 11.94 8.94 -19.20
C LEU A 188 11.92 7.47 -18.79
N VAL A 189 10.74 6.84 -18.76
CA VAL A 189 10.60 5.40 -18.48
C VAL A 189 11.36 4.57 -19.53
N GLU A 190 11.16 4.87 -20.81
CA GLU A 190 11.85 4.20 -21.92
C GLU A 190 13.37 4.37 -21.81
N THR A 191 13.83 5.61 -21.54
CA THR A 191 15.26 5.91 -21.39
C THR A 191 15.87 5.14 -20.23
N LEU A 192 15.21 5.10 -19.07
CA LEU A 192 15.67 4.35 -17.90
C LEU A 192 15.71 2.84 -18.19
N GLY A 193 14.70 2.30 -18.86
CA GLY A 193 14.66 0.92 -19.27
C GLY A 193 15.83 0.55 -20.20
N ALA A 194 16.11 1.40 -21.19
CA ALA A 194 17.24 1.20 -22.09
C ALA A 194 18.60 1.25 -21.37
N VAL A 195 18.81 2.22 -20.47
CA VAL A 195 20.03 2.34 -19.67
C VAL A 195 20.24 1.12 -18.78
N TYR A 196 19.17 0.67 -18.09
CA TYR A 196 19.25 -0.50 -17.23
C TYR A 196 19.61 -1.79 -18.01
N ASN A 197 18.95 -1.99 -19.15
CA ASN A 197 19.21 -3.16 -20.00
C ASN A 197 20.67 -3.13 -20.54
N ALA A 198 21.15 -1.96 -20.95
CA ALA A 198 22.54 -1.80 -21.40
C ALA A 198 23.54 -2.09 -20.28
N ALA A 199 23.28 -1.63 -19.07
CA ALA A 199 24.12 -1.89 -17.90
C ALA A 199 24.13 -3.38 -17.52
N GLY A 200 22.98 -4.05 -17.58
CA GLY A 200 22.85 -5.50 -17.33
C GLY A 200 23.68 -6.34 -18.32
N VAL A 201 23.59 -6.01 -19.60
CA VAL A 201 24.38 -6.69 -20.66
C VAL A 201 25.88 -6.48 -20.45
N ALA A 202 26.32 -5.28 -20.06
CA ALA A 202 27.74 -4.99 -19.77
C ALA A 202 28.25 -5.81 -18.57
N ALA A 203 27.46 -5.91 -17.49
CA ALA A 203 27.82 -6.68 -16.31
C ALA A 203 27.92 -8.19 -16.58
N GLU A 204 27.06 -8.74 -17.43
CA GLU A 204 27.13 -10.15 -17.84
C GLU A 204 28.35 -10.44 -18.73
N GLN A 205 28.69 -9.51 -19.63
CA GLN A 205 29.89 -9.63 -20.46
C GLN A 205 31.18 -9.59 -19.67
N GLU A 206 31.25 -8.81 -18.59
CA GLU A 206 32.41 -8.79 -17.67
C GLU A 206 32.54 -10.13 -16.92
N LYS A 207 31.43 -10.71 -16.45
CA LYS A 207 31.45 -12.01 -15.77
C LYS A 207 31.90 -13.16 -16.67
N MET A 208 31.66 -13.08 -17.98
CA MET A 208 32.10 -14.10 -18.93
C MET A 208 33.58 -13.98 -19.35
N LYS A 209 34.27 -12.90 -18.96
CA LYS A 209 35.71 -12.70 -19.25
C LYS A 209 36.63 -13.17 -18.14
N ILE A 210 36.09 -13.67 -17.03
CA ILE A 210 36.80 -14.26 -15.91
C ILE A 210 36.72 -15.78 -15.98
#